data_facb09e8ec3efaaece4941cae92113dc
#
_entry.id   facb09e8ec3efaaece4941cae92113dc
#
_cell.length_a   1.000
_cell.length_b   1.000
_cell.length_c   1.000
_cell.angle_alpha   90.00
_cell.angle_beta   90.00
_cell.angle_gamma   90.00
#
_symmetry.space_group_name_H-M   'P 1'
#
loop_
_entity.id
_entity.type
_entity.pdbx_description
1 polymer ?
#
loop_
_entity_poly.entity_id
_entity_poly.type
_entity_poly.pdbx_seq_one_letter_code
_entity_poly.pdbx_strand_id
1 'polypeptide(L)'
;MPLEIVRNDITKMAVDAIVNAANESLLGGGGVDGSIHRAAGPELLAECRTLGGCKTGEAKVTGAYRLPCKYVVHTVGPVWQDGKHGEREKLVSCYRTSLALARELGCETVAFPLISSGAYGYPKDQALRVAVDTIGEFLLENDMTVYLVIFDRAAYQISGKLFADIAAYIDDHYVDEHTDSHRGRMYRLSRLCENEDAVCASAAPPAPMAVSAGSGELDEIGRASCRERV
;
A
#
# COMPACT_ATOMS: atom_id res chain seq x y z
N MET A 1 -3.32 7.02 10.27
CA MET A 1 -4.28 6.14 9.56
C MET A 1 -3.94 4.71 9.90
N PRO A 2 -4.89 3.85 10.20
CA PRO A 2 -4.61 2.48 10.62
C PRO A 2 -4.13 1.56 9.48
N LEU A 3 -4.22 1.98 8.21
CA LEU A 3 -3.65 1.27 7.06
C LEU A 3 -2.67 2.17 6.31
N GLU A 4 -1.44 1.68 6.14
CA GLU A 4 -0.37 2.36 5.41
C GLU A 4 0.21 1.46 4.31
N ILE A 5 0.38 2.01 3.10
CA ILE A 5 1.09 1.31 2.03
C ILE A 5 2.52 1.84 1.96
N VAL A 6 3.48 0.96 2.22
CA VAL A 6 4.88 1.32 2.31
C VAL A 6 5.73 0.53 1.31
N ARG A 7 6.75 1.18 0.73
CA ARG A 7 7.76 0.49 -0.06
C ARG A 7 8.95 0.17 0.84
N ASN A 8 9.05 -1.09 1.28
CA ASN A 8 10.09 -1.53 2.20
C ASN A 8 10.41 -3.02 2.02
N ASP A 9 11.41 -3.49 2.78
CA ASP A 9 11.71 -4.90 3.00
C ASP A 9 10.99 -5.34 4.28
N ILE A 10 10.03 -6.24 4.16
CA ILE A 10 9.21 -6.73 5.29
C ILE A 10 10.07 -7.37 6.39
N THR A 11 11.22 -7.92 6.05
CA THR A 11 12.13 -8.56 7.03
C THR A 11 12.82 -7.55 7.95
N LYS A 12 12.71 -6.25 7.65
CA LYS A 12 13.29 -5.15 8.43
C LYS A 12 12.26 -4.33 9.18
N MET A 13 10.99 -4.70 9.07
CA MET A 13 9.90 -3.99 9.73
C MET A 13 9.86 -4.30 11.23
N ALA A 14 10.02 -3.26 12.04
CA ALA A 14 9.88 -3.34 13.49
C ALA A 14 8.40 -3.20 13.88
N VAL A 15 7.68 -4.32 13.82
CA VAL A 15 6.24 -4.46 14.10
C VAL A 15 6.00 -5.65 15.03
N ASP A 16 4.80 -5.83 15.56
CA ASP A 16 4.51 -6.99 16.40
C ASP A 16 4.49 -8.29 15.60
N ALA A 17 3.87 -8.27 14.42
CA ALA A 17 3.85 -9.45 13.54
C ALA A 17 4.11 -9.07 12.08
N ILE A 18 4.82 -9.93 11.37
CA ILE A 18 4.88 -9.89 9.91
C ILE A 18 4.13 -11.09 9.34
N VAL A 19 3.51 -10.90 8.18
CA VAL A 19 2.82 -11.98 7.45
C VAL A 19 3.72 -12.53 6.36
N ASN A 20 3.84 -13.85 6.31
CA ASN A 20 4.57 -14.58 5.29
C ASN A 20 3.59 -15.15 4.26
N ALA A 21 3.77 -14.82 2.99
CA ALA A 21 3.09 -15.46 1.87
C ALA A 21 3.81 -16.79 1.55
N ALA A 22 3.45 -17.83 2.28
CA ALA A 22 4.06 -19.16 2.24
C ALA A 22 3.41 -20.07 1.19
N ASN A 23 4.03 -21.23 0.97
CA ASN A 23 3.40 -22.37 0.29
C ASN A 23 2.77 -23.33 1.31
N GLU A 24 1.98 -24.30 0.83
CA GLU A 24 1.25 -25.24 1.69
C GLU A 24 2.13 -26.09 2.59
N SER A 25 3.39 -26.32 2.24
CA SER A 25 4.31 -27.09 3.07
C SER A 25 4.86 -26.29 4.26
N LEU A 26 4.90 -24.96 4.19
CA LEU A 26 5.53 -24.02 5.12
C LEU A 26 7.05 -24.22 5.27
N LEU A 27 7.69 -24.95 4.36
CA LEU A 27 9.09 -25.32 4.46
C LEU A 27 10.05 -24.37 3.73
N GLY A 28 9.58 -23.15 3.48
CA GLY A 28 10.33 -22.15 2.74
C GLY A 28 10.14 -22.29 1.22
N GLY A 29 10.58 -21.29 0.50
CA GLY A 29 10.45 -21.22 -0.95
C GLY A 29 11.20 -20.03 -1.54
N GLY A 30 10.66 -19.47 -2.63
CA GLY A 30 11.17 -18.27 -3.27
C GLY A 30 10.51 -16.98 -2.78
N GLY A 31 10.94 -15.85 -3.33
CA GLY A 31 10.33 -14.55 -3.06
C GLY A 31 10.40 -14.13 -1.59
N VAL A 32 9.30 -13.58 -1.08
CA VAL A 32 9.21 -13.09 0.30
C VAL A 32 9.36 -14.22 1.32
N ASP A 33 8.80 -15.40 1.05
CA ASP A 33 8.92 -16.58 1.91
C ASP A 33 10.40 -16.97 2.14
N GLY A 34 11.17 -17.11 1.06
CA GLY A 34 12.60 -17.38 1.17
C GLY A 34 13.39 -16.27 1.86
N SER A 35 12.99 -15.00 1.71
CA SER A 35 13.64 -13.88 2.39
C SER A 35 13.38 -13.89 3.89
N ILE A 36 12.15 -14.18 4.30
CA ILE A 36 11.75 -14.31 5.71
C ILE A 36 12.51 -15.49 6.36
N HIS A 37 12.52 -16.65 5.73
CA HIS A 37 13.24 -17.83 6.25
C HIS A 37 14.75 -17.58 6.41
N ARG A 38 15.38 -16.91 5.43
CA ARG A 38 16.82 -16.56 5.54
C ARG A 38 17.09 -15.57 6.68
N ALA A 39 16.23 -14.56 6.83
CA ALA A 39 16.40 -13.53 7.85
C ALA A 39 16.12 -14.05 9.27
N ALA A 40 15.10 -14.89 9.42
CA ALA A 40 14.71 -15.48 10.70
C ALA A 40 15.71 -16.52 11.21
N GLY A 41 16.41 -17.21 10.30
CA GLY A 41 17.35 -18.29 10.65
C GLY A 41 16.72 -19.69 10.60
N PRO A 42 17.52 -20.74 10.84
CA PRO A 42 17.10 -22.13 10.70
C PRO A 42 16.03 -22.55 11.72
N GLU A 43 15.93 -21.83 12.82
CA GLU A 43 14.99 -22.11 13.91
C GLU A 43 13.54 -21.95 13.42
N LEU A 44 13.26 -20.97 12.54
CA LEU A 44 11.95 -20.78 11.93
C LEU A 44 11.53 -22.02 11.13
N LEU A 45 12.43 -22.56 10.31
CA LEU A 45 12.17 -23.78 9.53
C LEU A 45 11.91 -24.98 10.44
N ALA A 46 12.63 -25.10 11.55
CA ALA A 46 12.43 -26.17 12.51
C ALA A 46 11.04 -26.11 13.13
N GLU A 47 10.56 -24.93 13.52
CA GLU A 47 9.19 -24.75 14.02
C GLU A 47 8.15 -24.99 12.94
N CYS A 48 8.31 -24.47 11.73
CA CYS A 48 7.39 -24.69 10.61
C CYS A 48 7.15 -26.18 10.31
N ARG A 49 8.18 -27.03 10.44
CA ARG A 49 8.05 -28.49 10.28
C ARG A 49 7.05 -29.10 11.26
N THR A 50 6.95 -28.58 12.47
CA THR A 50 6.02 -29.08 13.50
C THR A 50 4.57 -28.73 13.20
N LEU A 51 4.34 -27.69 12.37
CA LEU A 51 2.98 -27.23 12.01
C LEU A 51 2.27 -28.17 11.04
N GLY A 52 3.00 -29.05 10.32
CA GLY A 52 2.40 -30.02 9.40
C GLY A 52 1.75 -29.41 8.17
N GLY A 53 2.24 -28.24 7.72
CA GLY A 53 1.68 -27.52 6.56
C GLY A 53 0.49 -26.61 6.91
N CYS A 54 -0.06 -25.94 5.88
CA CYS A 54 -1.20 -25.01 5.99
C CYS A 54 -1.98 -25.03 4.66
N LYS A 55 -3.30 -25.04 4.73
CA LYS A 55 -4.13 -25.03 3.52
C LYS A 55 -4.28 -23.65 2.93
N THR A 56 -4.52 -23.58 1.62
CA THR A 56 -4.81 -22.32 0.93
C THR A 56 -6.01 -21.59 1.59
N GLY A 57 -5.83 -20.33 1.98
CA GLY A 57 -6.82 -19.50 2.68
C GLY A 57 -6.74 -19.55 4.20
N GLU A 58 -5.92 -20.46 4.77
CA GLU A 58 -5.69 -20.55 6.20
C GLU A 58 -4.39 -19.81 6.60
N ALA A 59 -4.18 -19.65 7.91
CA ALA A 59 -2.95 -19.10 8.46
C ALA A 59 -2.51 -19.85 9.72
N LYS A 60 -1.19 -19.86 10.00
CA LYS A 60 -0.56 -20.42 11.19
C LYS A 60 0.51 -19.47 11.71
N VAL A 61 0.84 -19.55 12.99
CA VAL A 61 1.79 -18.64 13.66
C VAL A 61 3.01 -19.39 14.13
N THR A 62 4.16 -18.72 14.05
CA THR A 62 5.45 -19.13 14.66
C THR A 62 6.08 -17.95 15.39
N GLY A 63 7.12 -18.21 16.17
CA GLY A 63 8.03 -17.17 16.63
C GLY A 63 8.82 -16.54 15.46
N ALA A 64 9.32 -15.32 15.68
CA ALA A 64 10.05 -14.58 14.64
C ALA A 64 11.57 -14.76 14.67
N TYR A 65 12.12 -15.30 15.75
CA TYR A 65 13.55 -15.61 15.96
C TYR A 65 14.45 -14.38 15.77
N ARG A 66 15.20 -14.30 14.65
CA ARG A 66 16.16 -13.21 14.38
C ARG A 66 15.52 -11.99 13.70
N LEU A 67 14.23 -12.04 13.39
CA LEU A 67 13.51 -10.92 12.80
C LEU A 67 13.19 -9.85 13.86
N PRO A 68 13.07 -8.57 13.48
CA PRO A 68 12.76 -7.47 14.40
C PRO A 68 11.25 -7.39 14.72
N CYS A 69 10.58 -8.53 14.86
CA CYS A 69 9.17 -8.66 15.23
C CYS A 69 9.01 -9.79 16.25
N LYS A 70 7.79 -9.96 16.80
CA LYS A 70 7.52 -11.01 17.79
C LYS A 70 7.06 -12.31 17.13
N TYR A 71 6.24 -12.19 16.08
CA TYR A 71 5.57 -13.32 15.43
C TYR A 71 5.72 -13.28 13.90
N VAL A 72 5.69 -14.47 13.28
CA VAL A 72 5.49 -14.64 11.85
C VAL A 72 4.16 -15.38 11.64
N VAL A 73 3.23 -14.73 10.94
CA VAL A 73 1.96 -15.34 10.53
C VAL A 73 2.13 -15.88 9.13
N HIS A 74 2.15 -17.19 8.98
CA HIS A 74 2.28 -17.87 7.70
C HIS A 74 0.89 -18.10 7.09
N THR A 75 0.60 -17.52 5.95
CA THR A 75 -0.64 -17.77 5.20
C THR A 75 -0.35 -18.24 3.79
N VAL A 76 -1.24 -19.05 3.23
CA VAL A 76 -1.08 -19.64 1.91
C VAL A 76 -2.10 -19.03 0.96
N GLY A 77 -1.64 -18.17 0.08
CA GLY A 77 -2.48 -17.55 -0.93
C GLY A 77 -2.83 -18.49 -2.09
N PRO A 78 -3.88 -18.18 -2.85
CA PRO A 78 -4.24 -18.94 -4.04
C PRO A 78 -3.24 -18.73 -5.18
N VAL A 79 -3.02 -19.78 -5.99
CA VAL A 79 -2.42 -19.65 -7.31
C VAL A 79 -3.48 -19.13 -8.27
N TRP A 80 -3.14 -18.06 -8.99
CA TRP A 80 -4.04 -17.48 -9.97
C TRP A 80 -4.20 -18.39 -11.19
N GLN A 81 -5.43 -18.57 -11.62
CA GLN A 81 -5.77 -19.27 -12.87
C GLN A 81 -6.50 -18.30 -13.81
N ASP A 82 -7.75 -18.00 -13.55
CA ASP A 82 -8.58 -17.12 -14.37
C ASP A 82 -9.59 -16.27 -13.56
N GLY A 83 -9.55 -16.36 -12.23
CA GLY A 83 -10.45 -15.66 -11.31
C GLY A 83 -11.81 -16.32 -11.12
N LYS A 84 -12.01 -17.56 -11.60
CA LYS A 84 -13.29 -18.30 -11.53
C LYS A 84 -13.25 -19.50 -10.59
N HIS A 85 -12.13 -19.73 -9.92
CA HIS A 85 -11.91 -20.90 -9.05
C HIS A 85 -11.90 -20.54 -7.56
N GLY A 86 -12.58 -19.44 -7.20
CA GLY A 86 -12.66 -18.98 -5.82
C GLY A 86 -11.34 -18.33 -5.31
N GLU A 87 -10.50 -17.84 -6.23
CA GLU A 87 -9.21 -17.25 -5.86
C GLU A 87 -9.40 -15.98 -5.03
N ARG A 88 -10.44 -15.18 -5.36
CA ARG A 88 -10.74 -13.96 -4.60
C ARG A 88 -11.12 -14.29 -3.17
N GLU A 89 -12.04 -15.23 -2.97
CA GLU A 89 -12.53 -15.68 -1.66
C GLU A 89 -11.38 -16.27 -0.82
N LYS A 90 -10.50 -17.06 -1.43
CA LYS A 90 -9.31 -17.60 -0.77
C LYS A 90 -8.33 -16.51 -0.37
N LEU A 91 -8.13 -15.49 -1.22
CA LEU A 91 -7.26 -14.38 -0.92
C LEU A 91 -7.83 -13.51 0.23
N VAL A 92 -9.13 -13.23 0.21
CA VAL A 92 -9.84 -12.58 1.34
C VAL A 92 -9.64 -13.37 2.63
N SER A 93 -9.80 -14.70 2.56
CA SER A 93 -9.59 -15.58 3.72
C SER A 93 -8.18 -15.47 4.29
N CYS A 94 -7.14 -15.37 3.44
CA CYS A 94 -5.76 -15.19 3.90
C CYS A 94 -5.59 -13.92 4.77
N TYR A 95 -6.14 -12.80 4.31
CA TYR A 95 -6.06 -11.55 5.09
C TYR A 95 -6.87 -11.65 6.38
N ARG A 96 -8.12 -12.12 6.32
CA ARG A 96 -8.99 -12.26 7.51
C ARG A 96 -8.42 -13.18 8.56
N THR A 97 -7.95 -14.38 8.18
CA THR A 97 -7.37 -15.35 9.12
C THR A 97 -6.08 -14.83 9.74
N SER A 98 -5.23 -14.17 8.96
CA SER A 98 -3.99 -13.57 9.47
C SER A 98 -4.26 -12.42 10.45
N LEU A 99 -5.21 -11.53 10.15
CA LEU A 99 -5.61 -10.44 11.03
C LEU A 99 -6.26 -10.96 12.32
N ALA A 100 -7.11 -11.98 12.22
CA ALA A 100 -7.73 -12.61 13.38
C ALA A 100 -6.68 -13.21 14.35
N LEU A 101 -5.68 -13.93 13.80
CA LEU A 101 -4.58 -14.48 14.59
C LEU A 101 -3.73 -13.37 15.22
N ALA A 102 -3.41 -12.31 14.47
CA ALA A 102 -2.66 -11.19 15.02
C ALA A 102 -3.41 -10.51 16.20
N ARG A 103 -4.73 -10.33 16.06
CA ARG A 103 -5.57 -9.81 17.12
C ARG A 103 -5.59 -10.72 18.36
N GLU A 104 -5.72 -12.04 18.18
CA GLU A 104 -5.69 -13.03 19.25
C GLU A 104 -4.35 -13.01 20.01
N LEU A 105 -3.25 -12.70 19.31
CA LEU A 105 -1.92 -12.54 19.89
C LEU A 105 -1.69 -11.17 20.57
N GLY A 106 -2.67 -10.27 20.52
CA GLY A 106 -2.55 -8.92 21.07
C GLY A 106 -1.60 -8.02 20.29
N CYS A 107 -1.45 -8.24 18.97
CA CYS A 107 -0.62 -7.39 18.13
C CYS A 107 -1.32 -6.05 17.88
N GLU A 108 -0.59 -4.94 18.06
CA GLU A 108 -1.03 -3.59 17.71
C GLU A 108 -0.58 -3.19 16.31
N THR A 109 0.49 -3.82 15.80
CA THR A 109 1.09 -3.52 14.50
C THR A 109 1.35 -4.79 13.69
N VAL A 110 0.91 -4.81 12.42
CA VAL A 110 1.08 -5.97 11.53
C VAL A 110 1.53 -5.53 10.14
N ALA A 111 2.53 -6.21 9.58
CA ALA A 111 2.98 -5.95 8.21
C ALA A 111 2.61 -7.11 7.28
N PHE A 112 1.94 -6.81 6.18
CA PHE A 112 1.55 -7.76 5.14
C PHE A 112 2.35 -7.55 3.86
N PRO A 113 2.77 -8.61 3.17
CA PRO A 113 3.17 -8.51 1.78
C PRO A 113 1.91 -8.48 0.90
N LEU A 114 2.07 -8.13 -0.38
CA LEU A 114 0.99 -8.31 -1.36
C LEU A 114 0.88 -9.79 -1.72
N ILE A 115 -0.02 -10.51 -1.02
CA ILE A 115 -0.18 -11.96 -1.11
C ILE A 115 -0.53 -12.40 -2.53
N SER A 116 0.03 -13.52 -3.00
CA SER A 116 -0.16 -14.13 -4.32
C SER A 116 0.29 -13.32 -5.54
N SER A 117 0.73 -12.06 -5.39
CA SER A 117 1.07 -11.17 -6.51
C SER A 117 2.44 -11.45 -7.17
N GLY A 118 3.22 -12.34 -6.61
CA GLY A 118 4.52 -12.78 -7.11
C GLY A 118 4.42 -14.04 -7.97
N ALA A 119 5.08 -15.13 -7.53
CA ALA A 119 5.13 -16.42 -8.26
C ALA A 119 3.76 -17.06 -8.50
N TYR A 120 2.76 -16.75 -7.67
CA TYR A 120 1.39 -17.26 -7.82
C TYR A 120 0.56 -16.48 -8.86
N GLY A 121 1.10 -15.43 -9.46
CA GLY A 121 0.59 -14.78 -10.65
C GLY A 121 -0.73 -14.01 -10.50
N TYR A 122 -1.21 -13.75 -9.27
CA TYR A 122 -2.43 -12.96 -9.07
C TYR A 122 -2.23 -11.54 -9.62
N PRO A 123 -3.15 -10.99 -10.45
CA PRO A 123 -3.04 -9.64 -10.98
C PRO A 123 -2.87 -8.61 -9.85
N LYS A 124 -1.82 -7.79 -9.94
CA LYS A 124 -1.38 -6.91 -8.84
C LYS A 124 -2.43 -5.89 -8.42
N ASP A 125 -3.14 -5.32 -9.37
CA ASP A 125 -4.23 -4.36 -9.14
C ASP A 125 -5.40 -5.01 -8.41
N GLN A 126 -5.79 -6.23 -8.81
CA GLN A 126 -6.86 -6.96 -8.15
C GLN A 126 -6.45 -7.45 -6.76
N ALA A 127 -5.20 -7.96 -6.62
CA ALA A 127 -4.67 -8.36 -5.32
C ALA A 127 -4.62 -7.19 -4.33
N LEU A 128 -4.24 -6.00 -4.82
CA LEU A 128 -4.20 -4.79 -4.02
C LEU A 128 -5.60 -4.35 -3.56
N ARG A 129 -6.60 -4.38 -4.46
CA ARG A 129 -8.00 -4.09 -4.09
C ARG A 129 -8.50 -5.03 -3.01
N VAL A 130 -8.31 -6.34 -3.20
CA VAL A 130 -8.70 -7.35 -2.19
C VAL A 130 -8.02 -7.10 -0.85
N ALA A 131 -6.72 -6.79 -0.86
CA ALA A 131 -5.97 -6.49 0.36
C ALA A 131 -6.54 -5.27 1.11
N VAL A 132 -6.71 -4.15 0.39
CA VAL A 132 -7.17 -2.90 1.00
C VAL A 132 -8.62 -3.00 1.47
N ASP A 133 -9.51 -3.56 0.66
CA ASP A 133 -10.92 -3.75 1.04
C ASP A 133 -11.02 -4.62 2.31
N THR A 134 -10.33 -5.78 2.33
CA THR A 134 -10.42 -6.72 3.45
C THR A 134 -9.78 -6.18 4.73
N ILE A 135 -8.62 -5.53 4.62
CA ILE A 135 -7.96 -4.89 5.76
C ILE A 135 -8.79 -3.71 6.25
N GLY A 136 -9.32 -2.89 5.34
CA GLY A 136 -10.18 -1.76 5.68
C GLY A 136 -11.42 -2.19 6.45
N GLU A 137 -12.16 -3.21 5.98
CA GLU A 137 -13.30 -3.79 6.70
C GLU A 137 -12.94 -4.24 8.12
N PHE A 138 -11.79 -4.90 8.29
CA PHE A 138 -11.35 -5.35 9.61
C PHE A 138 -11.02 -4.18 10.54
N LEU A 139 -10.41 -3.11 10.03
CA LEU A 139 -10.00 -1.95 10.80
C LEU A 139 -11.16 -1.02 11.22
N LEU A 140 -12.35 -1.19 10.63
CA LEU A 140 -13.56 -0.50 11.10
C LEU A 140 -14.00 -0.98 12.49
N GLU A 141 -13.67 -2.23 12.83
CA GLU A 141 -14.09 -2.86 14.10
C GLU A 141 -12.93 -3.11 15.08
N ASN A 142 -11.68 -2.92 14.63
CA ASN A 142 -10.50 -3.29 15.40
C ASN A 142 -9.44 -2.17 15.36
N ASP A 143 -8.92 -1.84 16.54
CA ASP A 143 -7.82 -0.87 16.68
C ASP A 143 -6.47 -1.57 16.47
N MET A 144 -5.93 -1.46 15.26
CA MET A 144 -4.67 -2.04 14.82
C MET A 144 -4.05 -1.20 13.71
N THR A 145 -2.74 -1.06 13.69
CA THR A 145 -2.02 -0.46 12.55
C THR A 145 -1.53 -1.55 11.61
N VAL A 146 -1.94 -1.47 10.35
CA VAL A 146 -1.56 -2.43 9.32
C VAL A 146 -0.70 -1.76 8.26
N TYR A 147 0.45 -2.36 7.97
CA TYR A 147 1.35 -1.96 6.89
C TYR A 147 1.22 -2.93 5.72
N LEU A 148 0.82 -2.44 4.55
CA LEU A 148 0.91 -3.22 3.31
C LEU A 148 2.25 -2.91 2.64
N VAL A 149 3.17 -3.88 2.72
CA VAL A 149 4.56 -3.72 2.29
C VAL A 149 4.71 -4.17 0.84
N ILE A 150 5.05 -3.25 -0.04
CA ILE A 150 5.24 -3.51 -1.46
C ILE A 150 6.73 -3.35 -1.79
N PHE A 151 7.39 -4.43 -2.17
CA PHE A 151 8.79 -4.39 -2.56
C PHE A 151 8.97 -3.90 -4.00
N ASP A 152 8.11 -4.35 -4.92
CA ASP A 152 8.18 -4.05 -6.35
C ASP A 152 7.72 -2.62 -6.66
N ARG A 153 8.57 -1.88 -7.41
CA ARG A 153 8.31 -0.49 -7.81
C ARG A 153 7.04 -0.33 -8.67
N ALA A 154 6.78 -1.28 -9.58
CA ALA A 154 5.61 -1.21 -10.46
C ALA A 154 4.31 -1.40 -9.66
N ALA A 155 4.28 -2.35 -8.73
CA ALA A 155 3.15 -2.55 -7.84
C ALA A 155 2.92 -1.34 -6.92
N TYR A 156 3.99 -0.71 -6.44
CA TYR A 156 3.91 0.50 -5.63
C TYR A 156 3.37 1.71 -6.40
N GLN A 157 3.70 1.85 -7.68
CA GLN A 157 3.13 2.91 -8.52
C GLN A 157 1.64 2.71 -8.81
N ILE A 158 1.18 1.45 -8.95
CA ILE A 158 -0.25 1.12 -9.07
C ILE A 158 -0.97 1.48 -7.77
N SER A 159 -0.35 1.22 -6.61
CA SER A 159 -0.95 1.53 -5.31
C SER A 159 -1.20 3.01 -5.10
N GLY A 160 -0.36 3.89 -5.64
CA GLY A 160 -0.46 5.34 -5.44
C GLY A 160 -1.80 5.93 -5.92
N LYS A 161 -2.32 5.50 -7.08
CA LYS A 161 -3.63 5.93 -7.57
C LYS A 161 -4.77 5.32 -6.75
N LEU A 162 -4.72 4.00 -6.56
CA LEU A 162 -5.78 3.26 -5.87
C LEU A 162 -5.89 3.67 -4.40
N PHE A 163 -4.75 3.97 -3.76
CA PHE A 163 -4.72 4.38 -2.37
C PHE A 163 -5.24 5.81 -2.16
N ALA A 164 -5.04 6.72 -3.10
CA ALA A 164 -5.64 8.05 -3.03
C ALA A 164 -7.18 7.98 -3.00
N ASP A 165 -7.76 7.14 -3.86
CA ASP A 165 -9.21 6.94 -3.93
C ASP A 165 -9.76 6.24 -2.67
N ILE A 166 -9.01 5.29 -2.11
CA ILE A 166 -9.43 4.52 -0.93
C ILE A 166 -9.14 5.28 0.36
N ALA A 167 -8.07 6.05 0.45
CA ALA A 167 -7.82 6.93 1.59
C ALA A 167 -8.94 7.97 1.74
N ALA A 168 -9.42 8.53 0.63
CA ALA A 168 -10.59 9.40 0.64
C ALA A 168 -11.84 8.66 1.14
N TYR A 169 -12.07 7.43 0.71
CA TYR A 169 -13.20 6.61 1.11
C TYR A 169 -13.18 6.24 2.61
N ILE A 170 -12.03 5.83 3.15
CA ILE A 170 -11.87 5.49 4.58
C ILE A 170 -12.01 6.75 5.43
N ASP A 171 -11.41 7.87 5.02
CA ASP A 171 -11.53 9.14 5.74
C ASP A 171 -12.98 9.63 5.76
N ASP A 172 -13.72 9.52 4.67
CA ASP A 172 -15.12 9.97 4.59
C ASP A 172 -16.04 9.09 5.45
N HIS A 173 -15.90 7.78 5.43
CA HIS A 173 -16.70 6.88 6.27
C HIS A 173 -16.29 6.90 7.74
N TYR A 174 -15.00 6.90 8.05
CA TYR A 174 -14.52 6.96 9.44
C TYR A 174 -14.88 8.28 10.11
N VAL A 175 -14.84 9.39 9.37
CA VAL A 175 -15.22 10.72 9.86
C VAL A 175 -16.74 10.82 10.07
N ASP A 176 -17.56 10.21 9.21
CA ASP A 176 -19.02 10.24 9.34
C ASP A 176 -19.54 9.41 10.53
N GLU A 177 -18.85 8.32 10.91
CA GLU A 177 -19.24 7.46 12.03
C GLU A 177 -18.67 7.90 13.40
N HIS A 178 -17.51 8.57 13.43
CA HIS A 178 -16.76 8.82 14.67
C HIS A 178 -16.56 10.29 15.03
N THR A 179 -17.04 11.27 14.26
CA THR A 179 -16.87 12.68 14.60
C THR A 179 -18.18 13.43 14.80
N ASP A 180 -18.22 14.19 15.94
CA ASP A 180 -19.15 15.27 16.17
C ASP A 180 -19.31 16.12 14.90
N SER A 181 -20.54 16.33 14.47
CA SER A 181 -20.97 16.94 13.20
C SER A 181 -20.28 18.26 12.80
N HIS A 182 -19.56 18.90 13.73
CA HIS A 182 -18.88 20.18 13.50
C HIS A 182 -17.50 20.03 12.84
N ARG A 183 -16.74 18.98 13.17
CA ARG A 183 -15.39 18.73 12.62
C ARG A 183 -15.43 18.19 11.19
N GLY A 184 -16.39 17.31 10.90
CA GLY A 184 -16.61 16.76 9.55
C GLY A 184 -17.07 17.82 8.54
N ARG A 185 -17.83 18.85 9.00
CA ARG A 185 -18.27 19.96 8.16
C ARG A 185 -17.11 20.89 7.77
N MET A 186 -16.16 21.14 8.68
CA MET A 186 -14.97 21.96 8.40
C MET A 186 -14.00 21.27 7.43
N TYR A 187 -13.86 19.96 7.53
CA TYR A 187 -12.99 19.17 6.63
C TYR A 187 -13.56 19.10 5.20
N ARG A 188 -14.89 18.97 5.04
CA ARG A 188 -15.54 19.03 3.73
C ARG A 188 -15.42 20.41 3.08
N LEU A 189 -15.54 21.48 3.87
CA LEU A 189 -15.39 22.85 3.36
C LEU A 189 -13.94 23.15 2.90
N SER A 190 -12.93 22.68 3.60
CA SER A 190 -11.53 22.86 3.16
C SER A 190 -11.23 22.13 1.84
N ARG A 191 -11.74 20.91 1.65
CA ARG A 191 -11.59 20.17 0.37
C ARG A 191 -12.37 20.76 -0.79
N LEU A 192 -13.53 21.37 -0.54
CA LEU A 192 -14.28 22.09 -1.57
C LEU A 192 -13.51 23.32 -2.05
N CYS A 193 -12.88 24.07 -1.13
CA CYS A 193 -12.02 25.20 -1.49
C CYS A 193 -10.78 24.79 -2.28
N GLU A 194 -10.12 23.68 -1.93
CA GLU A 194 -8.97 23.16 -2.69
C GLU A 194 -9.34 22.71 -4.12
N ASN A 195 -10.56 22.18 -4.32
CA ASN A 195 -11.05 21.81 -5.65
C ASN A 195 -11.48 23.03 -6.49
N GLU A 196 -12.00 24.09 -5.87
CA GLU A 196 -12.35 25.33 -6.59
C GLU A 196 -11.09 26.10 -7.05
N ASP A 197 -10.01 26.10 -6.26
CA ASP A 197 -8.72 26.68 -6.66
C ASP A 197 -8.05 25.90 -7.82
N ALA A 198 -8.24 24.58 -7.89
CA ALA A 198 -7.76 23.76 -9.00
C ALA A 198 -8.53 24.02 -10.31
N VAL A 199 -9.81 24.39 -10.25
CA VAL A 199 -10.62 24.74 -11.42
C VAL A 199 -10.30 26.15 -11.91
N CYS A 200 -10.00 27.10 -11.02
CA CYS A 200 -9.59 28.46 -11.39
C CYS A 200 -8.20 28.52 -12.05
N ALA A 201 -7.30 27.59 -11.71
CA ALA A 201 -5.94 27.54 -12.29
C ALA A 201 -5.92 27.04 -13.75
N SER A 202 -7.01 26.50 -14.28
CA SER A 202 -7.10 26.00 -15.65
C SER A 202 -7.65 26.99 -16.68
N ALA A 203 -8.10 28.18 -16.25
CA ALA A 203 -8.55 29.24 -17.15
C ALA A 203 -7.35 30.09 -17.60
N ALA A 204 -6.85 29.86 -18.81
CA ALA A 204 -5.83 30.71 -19.43
C ALA A 204 -6.32 32.16 -19.56
N PRO A 205 -5.49 33.16 -19.28
CA PRO A 205 -5.89 34.56 -19.47
C PRO A 205 -6.12 34.86 -20.95
N PRO A 206 -7.10 35.71 -21.30
CA PRO A 206 -7.33 36.09 -22.70
C PRO A 206 -6.12 36.86 -23.25
N ALA A 207 -5.76 36.55 -24.49
CA ALA A 207 -4.70 37.21 -25.22
C ALA A 207 -4.92 38.73 -25.31
N PRO A 208 -3.89 39.58 -25.17
CA PRO A 208 -4.02 41.02 -25.30
C PRO A 208 -4.33 41.39 -26.74
N MET A 209 -5.38 42.23 -26.91
CA MET A 209 -5.75 42.82 -28.18
C MET A 209 -4.60 43.66 -28.74
N ALA A 210 -4.28 43.46 -29.99
CA ALA A 210 -3.34 44.25 -30.76
C ALA A 210 -3.89 45.65 -30.93
N VAL A 211 -3.18 46.67 -30.44
CA VAL A 211 -3.39 48.08 -30.79
C VAL A 211 -2.35 48.44 -31.81
N SER A 212 -2.82 48.74 -33.00
CA SER A 212 -2.04 49.32 -34.10
C SER A 212 -1.76 50.81 -33.86
N ALA A 213 -0.51 51.20 -33.82
CA ALA A 213 -0.07 52.56 -34.14
C ALA A 213 1.41 52.54 -34.48
N GLY A 214 1.76 52.86 -35.72
CA GLY A 214 2.25 54.16 -36.10
C GLY A 214 3.77 54.28 -36.06
N SER A 215 4.35 54.16 -37.22
CA SER A 215 5.62 54.67 -37.76
C SER A 215 6.44 55.68 -36.87
N GLY A 216 7.72 55.42 -36.75
CA GLY A 216 8.76 56.41 -36.31
C GLY A 216 10.15 55.81 -36.41
N GLU A 217 10.83 56.19 -37.47
CA GLU A 217 12.26 55.99 -37.75
C GLU A 217 13.16 56.51 -36.65
N LEU A 218 14.31 55.89 -36.43
CA LEU A 218 15.67 56.39 -36.52
C LEU A 218 16.66 55.67 -35.58
N ASP A 219 17.72 55.21 -36.25
CA ASP A 219 19.14 55.20 -35.95
C ASP A 219 19.77 54.37 -34.82
N GLU A 220 20.52 53.44 -35.29
CA GLU A 220 21.96 53.12 -35.19
C GLU A 220 22.69 53.30 -33.86
N ILE A 221 23.62 52.38 -33.69
CA ILE A 221 24.90 52.37 -32.96
C ILE A 221 24.94 51.46 -31.72
N GLY A 222 25.84 50.47 -31.84
CA GLY A 222 26.70 50.05 -30.76
C GLY A 222 26.94 48.55 -30.61
N ARG A 223 27.91 48.02 -31.33
CA ARG A 223 28.57 46.72 -31.10
C ARG A 223 29.29 46.69 -29.75
N ALA A 224 29.32 45.53 -29.13
CA ALA A 224 30.47 44.83 -28.54
C ALA A 224 29.98 43.69 -27.65
N SER A 225 30.23 42.41 -27.96
CA SER A 225 31.43 41.61 -27.83
C SER A 225 31.99 41.54 -26.39
N CYS A 226 31.90 40.36 -25.84
CA CYS A 226 32.93 39.57 -25.15
C CYS A 226 32.23 38.50 -24.31
N ARG A 227 32.30 37.24 -24.64
CA ARG A 227 33.35 36.22 -24.43
C ARG A 227 33.76 36.04 -22.95
N GLU A 228 33.44 34.86 -22.49
CA GLU A 228 34.34 33.85 -21.86
C GLU A 228 34.63 33.90 -20.37
N ARG A 229 34.57 32.68 -19.83
CA ARG A 229 35.32 32.03 -18.72
C ARG A 229 34.75 32.26 -17.30
N VAL A 230 34.62 31.33 -16.50
CA VAL A 230 35.25 29.98 -16.20
C VAL A 230 34.20 29.03 -15.76
#